data_d106d7e18f9b3e09bea1c8e43bf1e38a
#
_entry.id   d106d7e18f9b3e09bea1c8e43bf1e38a
#
_cell.length_a   1.000
_cell.length_b   1.000
_cell.length_c   1.000
_cell.angle_alpha   90.00
_cell.angle_beta   90.00
_cell.angle_gamma   90.00
#
_symmetry.space_group_name_H-M   'P 1'
#
loop_
_entity.id
_entity.type
_entity.pdbx_description
1 polymer ?
#
loop_
_entity_poly.entity_id
_entity_poly.type
_entity_poly.pdbx_seq_one_letter_code
_entity_poly.pdbx_strand_id
1 'polypeptide(L)'
;MQVKVCGITNIEQAQALDAMGVHYIGFIFYSSSKRYVLNSLSVSDLQHFKTTWAKKVGVFVNEPLDNLLNIVKEAGLDMVQLHGDEDLTYCEKVKEHVSVVKVFRVGALVPMMDGFDQVADYFLFDTDSALYGGTGQHFNWEIIKNQTMAKPYFLSGGIGPNDIKGLEVMQTTKAGKQLLAVDLNSQFEVSPGIKDLEKIKTFIHAII
;
A
#
# COMPACT_ATOMS: atom_id res chain seq x y z
N MET A 1 -7.55 -0.74 -13.82
CA MET A 1 -6.80 -1.14 -12.61
C MET A 1 -6.72 0.05 -11.67
N GLN A 2 -6.91 -0.15 -10.36
CA GLN A 2 -6.84 0.94 -9.38
C GLN A 2 -5.38 1.31 -9.05
N VAL A 3 -5.17 2.50 -8.44
CA VAL A 3 -3.86 3.00 -8.06
C VAL A 3 -3.84 3.41 -6.59
N LYS A 4 -2.83 2.96 -5.87
CA LYS A 4 -2.43 3.44 -4.55
C LYS A 4 -1.12 4.22 -4.70
N VAL A 5 -1.00 5.35 -4.00
CA VAL A 5 0.26 6.09 -3.87
C VAL A 5 0.63 6.16 -2.40
N CYS A 6 1.76 5.57 -2.04
CA CYS A 6 2.18 5.36 -0.66
C CYS A 6 3.31 6.30 -0.23
N GLY A 7 3.43 6.54 1.07
CA GLY A 7 4.53 7.33 1.65
C GLY A 7 4.36 8.83 1.45
N ILE A 8 3.13 9.32 1.55
CA ILE A 8 2.82 10.75 1.47
C ILE A 8 3.16 11.43 2.81
N THR A 9 3.83 12.57 2.71
CA THR A 9 4.26 13.39 3.86
C THR A 9 3.88 14.87 3.72
N ASN A 10 3.03 15.20 2.74
CA ASN A 10 2.61 16.56 2.44
C ASN A 10 1.12 16.57 2.02
N ILE A 11 0.32 17.45 2.62
CA ILE A 11 -1.15 17.50 2.40
C ILE A 11 -1.47 18.01 1.00
N GLU A 12 -0.74 18.98 0.48
CA GLU A 12 -0.97 19.52 -0.87
C GLU A 12 -0.77 18.42 -1.93
N GLN A 13 0.22 17.55 -1.74
CA GLN A 13 0.40 16.39 -2.63
C GLN A 13 -0.73 15.37 -2.48
N ALA A 14 -1.21 15.13 -1.25
CA ALA A 14 -2.35 14.25 -1.00
C ALA A 14 -3.62 14.78 -1.71
N GLN A 15 -3.87 16.08 -1.64
CA GLN A 15 -4.99 16.75 -2.32
C GLN A 15 -4.88 16.64 -3.84
N ALA A 16 -3.67 16.86 -4.39
CA ALA A 16 -3.43 16.73 -5.82
C ALA A 16 -3.66 15.30 -6.32
N LEU A 17 -3.23 14.29 -5.55
CA LEU A 17 -3.45 12.88 -5.87
C LEU A 17 -4.93 12.49 -5.82
N ASP A 18 -5.69 12.97 -4.83
CA ASP A 18 -7.14 12.77 -4.76
C ASP A 18 -7.84 13.40 -5.97
N ALA A 19 -7.45 14.63 -6.34
CA ALA A 19 -7.97 15.32 -7.52
C ALA A 19 -7.60 14.62 -8.85
N MET A 20 -6.50 13.88 -8.90
CA MET A 20 -6.12 13.04 -10.05
C MET A 20 -6.90 11.73 -10.15
N GLY A 21 -7.76 11.41 -9.17
CA GLY A 21 -8.51 10.16 -9.13
C GLY A 21 -7.71 8.96 -8.62
N VAL A 22 -6.65 9.17 -7.84
CA VAL A 22 -5.97 8.09 -7.12
C VAL A 22 -6.94 7.45 -6.13
N HIS A 23 -6.95 6.12 -6.06
CA HIS A 23 -7.93 5.38 -5.26
C HIS A 23 -7.53 5.22 -3.79
N TYR A 24 -6.23 5.21 -3.52
CA TYR A 24 -5.69 5.01 -2.16
C TYR A 24 -4.48 5.91 -1.93
N ILE A 25 -4.45 6.61 -0.80
CA ILE A 25 -3.34 7.48 -0.37
C ILE A 25 -2.77 6.91 0.92
N GLY A 26 -1.49 6.48 0.88
CA GLY A 26 -0.82 5.80 1.98
C GLY A 26 0.04 6.74 2.83
N PHE A 27 -0.18 6.71 4.14
CA PHE A 27 0.58 7.44 5.16
C PHE A 27 1.33 6.42 6.04
N ILE A 28 2.65 6.52 6.13
CA ILE A 28 3.49 5.54 6.83
C ILE A 28 3.69 5.96 8.28
N PHE A 29 3.18 5.17 9.23
CA PHE A 29 3.32 5.35 10.68
C PHE A 29 4.43 4.46 11.27
N TYR A 30 5.50 4.25 10.55
CA TYR A 30 6.70 3.52 11.01
C TYR A 30 7.86 4.47 11.17
N SER A 31 8.30 4.73 12.40
CA SER A 31 9.28 5.77 12.75
C SER A 31 10.65 5.59 12.10
N SER A 32 11.04 4.36 11.77
CA SER A 32 12.31 4.08 11.07
C SER A 32 12.24 4.36 9.56
N SER A 33 11.05 4.64 9.02
CA SER A 33 10.88 4.98 7.60
C SER A 33 11.36 6.40 7.32
N LYS A 34 12.06 6.58 6.19
CA LYS A 34 12.37 7.92 5.65
C LYS A 34 11.11 8.71 5.26
N ARG A 35 9.95 8.03 5.20
CA ARG A 35 8.63 8.58 4.85
C ARG A 35 7.68 8.54 6.03
N TYR A 36 8.23 8.55 7.25
CA TYR A 36 7.42 8.60 8.47
C TYR A 36 6.57 9.87 8.48
N VAL A 37 5.27 9.71 8.42
CA VAL A 37 4.34 10.82 8.21
C VAL A 37 4.40 11.85 9.34
N LEU A 38 4.59 11.40 10.59
CA LEU A 38 4.59 12.28 11.75
C LEU A 38 5.88 13.14 11.89
N ASN A 39 6.85 12.97 10.99
CA ASN A 39 7.96 13.94 10.88
C ASN A 39 7.54 15.26 10.20
N SER A 40 6.43 15.25 9.46
CA SER A 40 6.01 16.37 8.61
C SER A 40 4.57 16.81 8.83
N LEU A 41 3.69 15.88 9.24
CA LEU A 41 2.27 16.10 9.46
C LEU A 41 1.89 15.63 10.86
N SER A 42 0.92 16.29 11.47
CA SER A 42 0.29 15.82 12.70
C SER A 42 -0.89 14.89 12.37
N VAL A 43 -1.33 14.11 13.35
CA VAL A 43 -2.56 13.30 13.26
C VAL A 43 -3.77 14.20 12.97
N SER A 44 -3.79 15.42 13.54
CA SER A 44 -4.82 16.43 13.29
C SER A 44 -4.85 16.90 11.83
N ASP A 45 -3.69 17.07 11.18
CA ASP A 45 -3.64 17.43 9.75
C ASP A 45 -4.29 16.34 8.91
N LEU A 46 -4.01 15.06 9.23
CA LEU A 46 -4.63 13.92 8.56
C LEU A 46 -6.13 13.82 8.81
N GLN A 47 -6.59 14.19 10.02
CA GLN A 47 -8.02 14.23 10.37
C GLN A 47 -8.75 15.29 9.55
N HIS A 48 -8.15 16.46 9.37
CA HIS A 48 -8.74 17.59 8.62
C HIS A 48 -8.66 17.38 7.11
N PHE A 49 -7.69 16.60 6.62
CA PHE A 49 -7.63 16.21 5.21
C PHE A 49 -8.81 15.31 4.86
N LYS A 50 -9.75 15.84 4.07
CA LYS A 50 -10.89 15.10 3.53
C LYS A 50 -10.62 14.76 2.07
N THR A 51 -10.83 13.51 1.73
CA THR A 51 -10.75 13.00 0.37
C THR A 51 -12.12 13.06 -0.31
N THR A 52 -12.13 13.22 -1.61
CA THR A 52 -13.33 13.12 -2.46
C THR A 52 -13.51 11.70 -2.97
N TRP A 53 -12.42 11.06 -3.34
CA TRP A 53 -12.38 9.76 -4.00
C TRP A 53 -11.50 8.74 -3.29
N ALA A 54 -10.30 9.19 -2.85
CA ALA A 54 -9.31 8.30 -2.30
C ALA A 54 -9.66 7.78 -0.91
N LYS A 55 -9.25 6.56 -0.60
CA LYS A 55 -9.22 6.03 0.76
C LYS A 55 -7.89 6.37 1.42
N LYS A 56 -7.93 6.82 2.68
CA LYS A 56 -6.74 7.04 3.51
C LYS A 56 -6.26 5.71 4.09
N VAL A 57 -5.04 5.31 3.77
CA VAL A 57 -4.44 4.05 4.22
C VAL A 57 -3.30 4.34 5.19
N GLY A 58 -3.41 3.92 6.44
CA GLY A 58 -2.31 3.94 7.40
C GLY A 58 -1.43 2.70 7.24
N VAL A 59 -0.12 2.88 7.09
CA VAL A 59 0.84 1.77 6.98
C VAL A 59 1.59 1.64 8.29
N PHE A 60 1.53 0.46 8.91
CA PHE A 60 2.09 0.14 10.21
C PHE A 60 3.03 -1.07 10.13
N VAL A 61 4.01 -1.12 11.01
CA VAL A 61 4.98 -2.23 11.15
C VAL A 61 5.08 -2.58 12.62
N ASN A 62 4.48 -3.71 13.02
CA ASN A 62 4.50 -4.23 14.40
C ASN A 62 4.10 -3.19 15.47
N GLU A 63 3.14 -2.32 15.14
CA GLU A 63 2.65 -1.28 16.05
C GLU A 63 1.82 -1.90 17.18
N PRO A 64 1.94 -1.45 18.45
CA PRO A 64 1.03 -1.87 19.51
C PRO A 64 -0.44 -1.60 19.14
N LEU A 65 -1.32 -2.59 19.37
CA LEU A 65 -2.72 -2.55 18.92
C LEU A 65 -3.46 -1.30 19.36
N ASP A 66 -3.37 -0.93 20.63
CA ASP A 66 -4.08 0.23 21.18
C ASP A 66 -3.62 1.53 20.51
N ASN A 67 -2.32 1.66 20.23
CA ASN A 67 -1.79 2.84 19.54
C ASN A 67 -2.24 2.90 18.09
N LEU A 68 -2.22 1.75 17.38
CA LEU A 68 -2.74 1.66 16.03
C LEU A 68 -4.21 2.08 15.96
N LEU A 69 -5.06 1.55 16.84
CA LEU A 69 -6.50 1.86 16.86
C LEU A 69 -6.77 3.33 17.20
N ASN A 70 -5.99 3.93 18.11
CA ASN A 70 -6.06 5.34 18.42
C ASN A 70 -5.73 6.19 17.18
N ILE A 71 -4.64 5.88 16.47
CA ILE A 71 -4.24 6.59 15.24
C ILE A 71 -5.32 6.44 14.16
N VAL A 72 -5.87 5.24 13.97
CA VAL A 72 -6.97 4.99 13.00
C VAL A 72 -8.13 5.95 13.25
N LYS A 73 -8.57 6.04 14.51
CA LYS A 73 -9.69 6.90 14.91
C LYS A 73 -9.36 8.39 14.76
N GLU A 74 -8.23 8.82 15.28
CA GLU A 74 -7.85 10.23 15.33
C GLU A 74 -7.49 10.79 13.95
N ALA A 75 -6.75 10.04 13.12
CA ALA A 75 -6.43 10.44 11.74
C ALA A 75 -7.60 10.24 10.77
N GLY A 76 -8.64 9.49 11.17
CA GLY A 76 -9.77 9.12 10.31
C GLY A 76 -9.31 8.27 9.13
N LEU A 77 -8.56 7.19 9.39
CA LEU A 77 -8.09 6.28 8.35
C LEU A 77 -9.23 5.35 7.92
N ASP A 78 -9.32 5.07 6.63
CA ASP A 78 -10.31 4.17 6.04
C ASP A 78 -9.82 2.72 6.02
N MET A 79 -8.51 2.52 5.99
CA MET A 79 -7.86 1.22 5.89
C MET A 79 -6.53 1.21 6.64
N VAL A 80 -6.12 0.02 7.07
CA VAL A 80 -4.81 -0.24 7.68
C VAL A 80 -4.05 -1.25 6.84
N GLN A 81 -2.81 -0.93 6.50
CA GLN A 81 -1.85 -1.83 5.88
C GLN A 81 -0.87 -2.33 6.95
N LEU A 82 -0.94 -3.62 7.25
CA LEU A 82 -0.07 -4.31 8.20
C LEU A 82 1.16 -4.85 7.47
N HIS A 83 2.29 -4.15 7.61
CA HIS A 83 3.50 -4.39 6.82
C HIS A 83 4.61 -5.10 7.60
N GLY A 84 4.36 -5.42 8.86
CA GLY A 84 5.24 -6.16 9.74
C GLY A 84 4.95 -7.66 9.76
N ASP A 85 5.25 -8.25 10.92
CA ASP A 85 5.09 -9.69 11.16
C ASP A 85 3.82 -9.97 12.00
N GLU A 86 2.81 -9.09 11.87
CA GLU A 86 1.54 -9.22 12.61
C GLU A 86 0.86 -10.56 12.29
N ASP A 87 0.51 -11.30 13.35
CA ASP A 87 -0.11 -12.61 13.26
C ASP A 87 -1.63 -12.55 12.98
N LEU A 88 -2.25 -13.73 12.84
CA LEU A 88 -3.69 -13.87 12.60
C LEU A 88 -4.53 -13.20 13.68
N THR A 89 -4.15 -13.40 14.96
CA THR A 89 -4.90 -12.85 16.10
C THR A 89 -4.85 -11.32 16.13
N TYR A 90 -3.70 -10.74 15.79
CA TYR A 90 -3.57 -9.30 15.67
C TYR A 90 -4.42 -8.76 14.51
N CYS A 91 -4.34 -9.39 13.34
CA CYS A 91 -5.12 -9.00 12.17
C CYS A 91 -6.63 -9.06 12.44
N GLU A 92 -7.10 -10.10 13.13
CA GLU A 92 -8.50 -10.28 13.51
C GLU A 92 -9.00 -9.11 14.37
N LYS A 93 -8.24 -8.76 15.42
CA LYS A 93 -8.58 -7.62 16.29
C LYS A 93 -8.62 -6.29 15.56
N VAL A 94 -7.69 -6.03 14.64
CA VAL A 94 -7.69 -4.81 13.83
C VAL A 94 -8.90 -4.77 12.90
N LYS A 95 -9.24 -5.93 12.30
CA LYS A 95 -10.36 -6.05 11.36
C LYS A 95 -11.73 -5.75 11.98
N GLU A 96 -11.89 -5.93 13.28
CA GLU A 96 -13.11 -5.54 14.00
C GLU A 96 -13.40 -4.04 13.95
N HIS A 97 -12.38 -3.22 13.64
CA HIS A 97 -12.47 -1.75 13.71
C HIS A 97 -12.26 -1.05 12.38
N VAL A 98 -11.47 -1.64 11.48
CA VAL A 98 -11.07 -1.01 10.22
C VAL A 98 -10.71 -2.05 9.18
N SER A 99 -10.84 -1.72 7.89
CA SER A 99 -10.46 -2.62 6.80
C SER A 99 -8.95 -2.91 6.78
N VAL A 100 -8.59 -4.18 6.61
CA VAL A 100 -7.21 -4.68 6.74
C VAL A 100 -6.62 -5.08 5.39
N VAL A 101 -5.44 -4.54 5.09
CA VAL A 101 -4.54 -5.00 4.02
C VAL A 101 -3.36 -5.70 4.66
N LYS A 102 -3.25 -7.04 4.53
CA LYS A 102 -2.08 -7.79 5.02
C LYS A 102 -1.00 -7.85 3.95
N VAL A 103 0.21 -7.45 4.32
CA VAL A 103 1.37 -7.51 3.43
C VAL A 103 2.05 -8.86 3.51
N PHE A 104 2.39 -9.41 2.35
CA PHE A 104 3.22 -10.58 2.16
C PHE A 104 4.48 -10.20 1.39
N ARG A 105 5.64 -10.43 2.00
CA ARG A 105 6.93 -10.21 1.36
C ARG A 105 7.26 -11.40 0.48
N VAL A 106 7.50 -11.15 -0.80
CA VAL A 106 7.77 -12.17 -1.82
C VAL A 106 9.26 -12.19 -2.13
N GLY A 107 9.92 -13.28 -1.76
CA GLY A 107 11.31 -13.58 -2.10
C GLY A 107 11.39 -14.56 -3.28
N ALA A 108 12.08 -15.69 -3.07
CA ALA A 108 12.20 -16.75 -4.07
C ALA A 108 10.97 -17.68 -4.17
N LEU A 109 10.09 -17.66 -3.17
CA LEU A 109 8.92 -18.53 -3.06
C LEU A 109 7.66 -17.72 -2.77
N VAL A 110 6.51 -18.33 -3.05
CA VAL A 110 5.20 -17.81 -2.64
C VAL A 110 5.14 -17.81 -1.11
N PRO A 111 4.78 -16.70 -0.46
CA PRO A 111 4.66 -16.64 0.99
C PRO A 111 3.47 -17.49 1.48
N MET A 112 3.55 -17.96 2.72
CA MET A 112 2.42 -18.63 3.39
C MET A 112 1.33 -17.61 3.68
N MET A 113 0.11 -17.88 3.22
CA MET A 113 -1.06 -17.00 3.37
C MET A 113 -2.21 -17.66 4.14
N ASP A 114 -1.97 -18.89 4.67
CA ASP A 114 -3.02 -19.70 5.28
C ASP A 114 -3.68 -18.99 6.47
N GLY A 115 -5.00 -18.94 6.44
CA GLY A 115 -5.83 -18.31 7.48
C GLY A 115 -5.96 -16.79 7.37
N PHE A 116 -5.05 -16.10 6.67
CA PHE A 116 -5.14 -14.64 6.54
C PHE A 116 -6.34 -14.19 5.68
N ASP A 117 -6.88 -15.04 4.84
CA ASP A 117 -8.09 -14.76 4.08
C ASP A 117 -9.34 -14.57 4.96
N GLN A 118 -9.33 -15.07 6.20
CA GLN A 118 -10.41 -14.87 7.16
C GLN A 118 -10.28 -13.51 7.90
N VAL A 119 -9.05 -13.07 8.14
CA VAL A 119 -8.73 -11.93 9.01
C VAL A 119 -8.20 -10.70 8.26
N ALA A 120 -8.10 -10.75 6.95
CA ALA A 120 -7.78 -9.59 6.10
C ALA A 120 -8.84 -9.43 5.00
N ASP A 121 -9.05 -8.19 4.55
CA ASP A 121 -9.96 -7.87 3.45
C ASP A 121 -9.23 -7.87 2.11
N TYR A 122 -7.96 -7.49 2.16
CA TYR A 122 -7.07 -7.39 1.00
C TYR A 122 -5.69 -7.95 1.34
N PHE A 123 -4.99 -8.41 0.32
CA PHE A 123 -3.58 -8.73 0.39
C PHE A 123 -2.74 -7.66 -0.30
N LEU A 124 -1.47 -7.57 0.05
CA LEU A 124 -0.49 -6.79 -0.70
C LEU A 124 0.77 -7.63 -0.84
N PHE A 125 1.28 -7.75 -2.07
CA PHE A 125 2.54 -8.43 -2.34
C PHE A 125 3.63 -7.41 -2.59
N ASP A 126 4.66 -7.41 -1.74
CA ASP A 126 5.82 -6.52 -1.82
C ASP A 126 7.10 -7.34 -1.97
N THR A 127 8.17 -6.71 -2.46
CA THR A 127 9.49 -7.34 -2.54
C THR A 127 10.05 -7.63 -1.15
N ASP A 128 10.54 -8.85 -0.95
CA ASP A 128 11.24 -9.20 0.29
C ASP A 128 12.51 -8.37 0.45
N SER A 129 12.56 -7.59 1.51
CA SER A 129 13.72 -6.79 1.86
C SER A 129 13.89 -6.74 3.37
N ALA A 130 15.12 -6.80 3.84
CA ALA A 130 15.47 -6.72 5.27
C ALA A 130 15.04 -5.39 5.93
N LEU A 131 14.63 -4.38 5.15
CA LEU A 131 14.32 -3.02 5.62
C LEU A 131 12.83 -2.66 5.53
N TYR A 132 11.91 -3.63 5.50
CA TYR A 132 10.46 -3.39 5.42
C TYR A 132 10.08 -2.38 4.31
N GLY A 133 10.51 -2.67 3.06
CA GLY A 133 10.12 -1.93 1.86
C GLY A 133 11.10 -0.86 1.38
N GLY A 134 10.83 -0.33 0.19
CA GLY A 134 11.53 0.84 -0.33
C GLY A 134 12.84 0.62 -1.08
N THR A 135 13.19 -0.63 -1.45
CA THR A 135 14.43 -0.94 -2.21
C THR A 135 14.37 -0.50 -3.67
N GLY A 136 13.17 -0.26 -4.20
CA GLY A 136 12.97 0.07 -5.62
C GLY A 136 13.24 -1.09 -6.58
N GLN A 137 13.43 -2.31 -6.07
CA GLN A 137 13.61 -3.52 -6.86
C GLN A 137 12.32 -4.34 -6.90
N HIS A 138 12.05 -5.00 -8.03
CA HIS A 138 10.92 -5.91 -8.17
C HIS A 138 11.27 -7.29 -7.62
N PHE A 139 10.29 -7.95 -6.99
CA PHE A 139 10.32 -9.41 -6.98
C PHE A 139 9.91 -9.95 -8.35
N ASN A 140 10.28 -11.19 -8.65
CA ASN A 140 9.85 -11.81 -9.89
C ASN A 140 8.35 -12.15 -9.84
N TRP A 141 7.51 -11.40 -10.55
CA TRP A 141 6.05 -11.60 -10.60
C TRP A 141 5.63 -12.98 -11.11
N GLU A 142 6.51 -13.67 -11.83
CA GLU A 142 6.29 -15.08 -12.25
C GLU A 142 5.99 -16.02 -11.08
N ILE A 143 6.49 -15.67 -9.87
CA ILE A 143 6.30 -16.47 -8.66
C ILE A 143 4.83 -16.55 -8.28
N ILE A 144 4.08 -15.45 -8.46
CA ILE A 144 2.68 -15.37 -8.06
C ILE A 144 1.69 -15.53 -9.20
N LYS A 145 2.09 -15.39 -10.47
CA LYS A 145 1.19 -15.31 -11.64
C LYS A 145 0.22 -16.48 -11.77
N ASN A 146 0.62 -17.68 -11.38
CA ASN A 146 -0.18 -18.92 -11.49
C ASN A 146 -0.97 -19.24 -10.21
N GLN A 147 -0.86 -18.40 -9.17
CA GLN A 147 -1.55 -18.62 -7.91
C GLN A 147 -3.03 -18.25 -8.01
N THR A 148 -3.86 -18.94 -7.23
CA THR A 148 -5.23 -18.53 -6.98
C THR A 148 -5.22 -17.64 -5.74
N MET A 149 -5.53 -16.37 -5.91
CA MET A 149 -5.58 -15.43 -4.78
C MET A 149 -6.95 -15.54 -4.10
N ALA A 150 -6.94 -15.74 -2.78
CA ALA A 150 -8.17 -15.85 -1.98
C ALA A 150 -8.83 -14.48 -1.75
N LYS A 151 -8.07 -13.40 -1.87
CA LYS A 151 -8.54 -12.00 -1.71
C LYS A 151 -8.10 -11.12 -2.87
N PRO A 152 -8.82 -10.02 -3.16
CA PRO A 152 -8.29 -8.96 -4.00
C PRO A 152 -6.98 -8.45 -3.41
N TYR A 153 -6.03 -8.10 -4.29
CA TYR A 153 -4.71 -7.72 -3.81
C TYR A 153 -4.12 -6.50 -4.51
N PHE A 154 -3.19 -5.88 -3.81
CA PHE A 154 -2.32 -4.81 -4.29
C PHE A 154 -0.98 -5.41 -4.72
N LEU A 155 -0.49 -5.01 -5.87
CA LEU A 155 0.85 -5.35 -6.33
C LEU A 155 1.79 -4.19 -6.01
N SER A 156 2.86 -4.46 -5.26
CA SER A 156 3.88 -3.51 -4.83
C SER A 156 5.28 -4.00 -5.21
N GLY A 157 6.32 -3.37 -4.68
CA GLY A 157 7.71 -3.77 -4.88
C GLY A 157 8.36 -3.13 -6.10
N GLY A 158 8.69 -1.85 -5.99
CA GLY A 158 9.52 -1.15 -6.97
C GLY A 158 8.83 -0.80 -8.29
N ILE A 159 7.50 -0.91 -8.38
CA ILE A 159 6.75 -0.56 -9.60
C ILE A 159 7.14 0.84 -10.08
N GLY A 160 7.46 0.95 -11.35
CA GLY A 160 7.91 2.18 -12.01
C GLY A 160 7.25 2.42 -13.37
N PRO A 161 7.60 3.53 -14.04
CA PRO A 161 7.02 3.91 -15.32
C PRO A 161 7.18 2.87 -16.44
N ASN A 162 8.22 2.03 -16.34
CA ASN A 162 8.54 1.03 -17.38
C ASN A 162 7.75 -0.29 -17.23
N ASP A 163 6.92 -0.43 -16.19
CA ASP A 163 6.26 -1.69 -15.86
C ASP A 163 4.88 -1.87 -16.48
N ILE A 164 4.40 -0.89 -17.25
CA ILE A 164 3.06 -0.89 -17.84
C ILE A 164 2.79 -2.19 -18.60
N LYS A 165 3.68 -2.61 -19.49
CA LYS A 165 3.55 -3.87 -20.25
C LYS A 165 3.53 -5.10 -19.35
N GLY A 166 4.35 -5.12 -18.29
CA GLY A 166 4.36 -6.21 -17.32
C GLY A 166 3.05 -6.31 -16.53
N LEU A 167 2.46 -5.17 -16.18
CA LEU A 167 1.17 -5.08 -15.51
C LEU A 167 0.02 -5.55 -16.40
N GLU A 168 0.04 -5.18 -17.69
CA GLU A 168 -0.93 -5.67 -18.68
C GLU A 168 -0.87 -7.21 -18.78
N VAL A 169 0.34 -7.77 -18.87
CA VAL A 169 0.53 -9.24 -18.87
C VAL A 169 0.04 -9.85 -17.56
N MET A 170 0.37 -9.24 -16.39
CA MET A 170 -0.07 -9.75 -15.09
C MET A 170 -1.59 -9.84 -15.01
N GLN A 171 -2.34 -8.87 -15.51
CA GLN A 171 -3.81 -8.86 -15.52
C GLN A 171 -4.40 -10.07 -16.28
N THR A 172 -3.70 -10.63 -17.26
CA THR A 172 -4.18 -11.80 -18.02
C THR A 172 -3.92 -13.14 -17.30
N THR A 173 -3.14 -13.13 -16.23
CA THR A 173 -2.76 -14.34 -15.48
C THR A 173 -3.85 -14.81 -14.52
N LYS A 174 -3.64 -15.98 -13.91
CA LYS A 174 -4.57 -16.52 -12.90
C LYS A 174 -4.65 -15.60 -11.67
N ALA A 175 -3.50 -15.12 -11.17
CA ALA A 175 -3.44 -14.14 -10.07
C ALA A 175 -4.06 -12.79 -10.49
N GLY A 176 -3.87 -12.38 -11.73
CA GLY A 176 -4.37 -11.11 -12.26
C GLY A 176 -5.87 -10.91 -12.16
N LYS A 177 -6.66 -12.00 -12.06
CA LYS A 177 -8.12 -11.93 -11.84
C LYS A 177 -8.50 -11.24 -10.53
N GLN A 178 -7.61 -11.23 -9.56
CA GLN A 178 -7.79 -10.59 -8.24
C GLN A 178 -6.87 -9.37 -8.05
N LEU A 179 -6.12 -8.96 -9.10
CA LEU A 179 -5.31 -7.75 -9.03
C LEU A 179 -6.23 -6.52 -8.99
N LEU A 180 -6.33 -5.93 -7.81
CA LEU A 180 -7.16 -4.75 -7.56
C LEU A 180 -6.44 -3.47 -7.92
N ALA A 181 -5.22 -3.30 -7.41
CA ALA A 181 -4.48 -2.05 -7.54
C ALA A 181 -2.96 -2.28 -7.61
N VAL A 182 -2.26 -1.29 -8.14
CA VAL A 182 -0.80 -1.15 -8.01
C VAL A 182 -0.46 -0.16 -6.93
N ASP A 183 0.61 -0.42 -6.16
CA ASP A 183 1.10 0.44 -5.09
C ASP A 183 2.39 1.15 -5.51
N LEU A 184 2.29 2.44 -5.76
CA LEU A 184 3.37 3.29 -6.23
C LEU A 184 4.07 3.98 -5.05
N ASN A 185 5.39 3.97 -5.01
CA ASN A 185 6.15 4.65 -3.97
C ASN A 185 7.47 5.24 -4.52
N SER A 186 8.62 4.62 -4.24
CA SER A 186 9.97 5.20 -4.43
C SER A 186 10.29 5.56 -5.89
N GLN A 187 9.81 4.80 -6.87
CA GLN A 187 10.06 5.08 -8.31
C GLN A 187 9.32 6.33 -8.81
N PHE A 188 8.39 6.84 -8.02
CA PHE A 188 7.58 8.03 -8.31
C PHE A 188 7.88 9.18 -7.34
N GLU A 189 9.12 9.28 -6.86
CA GLU A 189 9.57 10.33 -5.95
C GLU A 189 10.66 11.18 -6.58
N VAL A 190 10.68 12.45 -6.21
CA VAL A 190 11.81 13.38 -6.40
C VAL A 190 12.81 13.19 -5.25
N SER A 191 12.29 12.99 -4.05
CA SER A 191 13.03 12.62 -2.84
C SER A 191 12.11 11.86 -1.90
N PRO A 192 12.62 11.08 -0.93
CA PRO A 192 11.77 10.31 -0.03
C PRO A 192 10.66 11.15 0.61
N GLY A 193 9.40 10.74 0.38
CA GLY A 193 8.20 11.44 0.86
C GLY A 193 7.68 12.56 -0.05
N ILE A 194 8.42 12.96 -1.08
CA ILE A 194 8.00 13.99 -2.06
C ILE A 194 7.78 13.36 -3.43
N LYS A 195 6.53 13.30 -3.86
CA LYS A 195 6.13 12.65 -5.11
C LYS A 195 6.36 13.52 -6.35
N ASP A 196 6.74 12.87 -7.44
CA ASP A 196 6.73 13.43 -8.78
C ASP A 196 5.31 13.28 -9.36
N LEU A 197 4.49 14.31 -9.18
CA LEU A 197 3.07 14.28 -9.55
C LEU A 197 2.87 14.14 -11.06
N GLU A 198 3.74 14.71 -11.90
CA GLU A 198 3.63 14.58 -13.36
C GLU A 198 3.95 13.16 -13.82
N LYS A 199 4.95 12.53 -13.21
CA LYS A 199 5.26 11.12 -13.47
C LYS A 199 4.11 10.20 -13.06
N ILE A 200 3.48 10.44 -11.91
CA ILE A 200 2.31 9.69 -11.45
C ILE A 200 1.16 9.88 -12.41
N LYS A 201 0.84 11.11 -12.80
CA LYS A 201 -0.23 11.45 -13.74
C LYS A 201 -0.07 10.72 -15.07
N THR A 202 1.16 10.76 -15.63
CA THR A 202 1.50 10.08 -16.89
C THR A 202 1.27 8.57 -16.76
N PHE A 203 1.72 7.97 -15.65
CA PHE A 203 1.55 6.54 -15.40
C PHE A 203 0.08 6.15 -15.25
N ILE A 204 -0.71 6.92 -14.49
CA ILE A 204 -2.14 6.67 -14.32
C ILE A 204 -2.85 6.65 -15.67
N HIS A 205 -2.61 7.64 -16.53
CA HIS A 205 -3.23 7.70 -17.86
C HIS A 205 -2.85 6.52 -18.77
N ALA A 206 -1.72 5.88 -18.52
CA ALA A 206 -1.26 4.74 -19.32
C ALA A 206 -1.84 3.38 -18.86
N ILE A 207 -2.34 3.29 -17.62
CA ILE A 207 -2.85 2.01 -17.06
C ILE A 207 -4.37 1.97 -16.85
N ILE A 208 -5.05 3.10 -17.01
CA ILE A 208 -6.52 3.21 -16.99
C ILE A 208 -7.03 3.18 -18.42
#